data_b63c48fba060a0ed8e46c6884adbada1
#
_entry.id   b63c48fba060a0ed8e46c6884adbada1
#
_cell.length_a   1.000
_cell.length_b   1.000
_cell.length_c   1.000
_cell.angle_alpha   90.00
_cell.angle_beta   90.00
_cell.angle_gamma   90.00
#
_symmetry.space_group_name_H-M   'P 1'
#
loop_
_entity.id
_entity.type
_entity.pdbx_description
1 polymer ?
#
loop_
_entity_poly.entity_id
_entity_poly.type
_entity_poly.pdbx_seq_one_letter_code
_entity_poly.pdbx_strand_id
1 'polypeptide(L)'
;MSNSTLVDYTRISPNRTSPRNHKIDTITIHCVVGQCSVETLGNIFAPTSRQASSNYGVGVDGRIGMYVEEKDRSWCSSNAANDNRAITIEVASDTTHPYAVNAKAYAALLDLVTDICRRNGIKKLVWSTSKNERVNQDRKSVV
;
A
#
# COMPACT_ATOMS: atom_id res chain seq x y z
N MET A 1 -2.26 -3.35 16.42
CA MET A 1 -1.99 -2.55 15.21
C MET A 1 -3.14 -1.58 15.00
N SER A 2 -2.84 -0.32 14.85
CA SER A 2 -3.82 0.74 14.58
C SER A 2 -3.74 1.16 13.12
N ASN A 3 -4.87 1.61 12.56
CA ASN A 3 -4.92 2.16 11.21
C ASN A 3 -4.45 3.62 11.21
N SER A 4 -4.07 4.14 10.04
CA SER A 4 -3.72 5.54 9.87
C SER A 4 -4.94 6.45 10.12
N THR A 5 -4.72 7.55 10.83
CA THR A 5 -5.73 8.60 11.02
C THR A 5 -5.84 9.54 9.81
N LEU A 6 -4.98 9.39 8.81
CA LEU A 6 -4.97 10.19 7.57
C LEU A 6 -6.00 9.71 6.55
N VAL A 7 -6.74 8.64 6.83
CA VAL A 7 -7.71 8.04 5.91
C VAL A 7 -8.92 8.95 5.72
N ASP A 8 -9.22 9.26 4.46
CA ASP A 8 -10.39 10.06 4.05
C ASP A 8 -11.58 9.19 3.63
N TYR A 9 -11.31 7.98 3.20
CA TYR A 9 -12.30 7.06 2.64
C TYR A 9 -12.00 5.62 3.06
N THR A 10 -13.04 4.89 3.46
CA THR A 10 -12.89 3.48 3.84
C THR A 10 -13.90 2.61 3.11
N ARG A 11 -13.40 1.56 2.46
CA ARG A 11 -14.22 0.50 1.90
C ARG A 11 -13.47 -0.83 2.01
N ILE A 12 -13.80 -1.60 3.01
CA ILE A 12 -13.08 -2.85 3.32
C ILE A 12 -13.39 -3.92 2.28
N SER A 13 -12.34 -4.43 1.64
CA SER A 13 -12.40 -5.52 0.67
C SER A 13 -12.52 -6.88 1.37
N PRO A 14 -13.28 -7.81 0.78
CA PRO A 14 -13.29 -9.21 1.23
C PRO A 14 -11.98 -9.94 0.88
N ASN A 15 -11.19 -9.40 -0.05
CA ASN A 15 -9.94 -10.02 -0.55
C ASN A 15 -8.79 -9.77 0.43
N ARG A 16 -8.86 -10.41 1.59
CA ARG A 16 -7.84 -10.27 2.64
C ARG A 16 -7.70 -11.56 3.44
N THR A 17 -6.60 -11.67 4.14
CA THR A 17 -6.39 -12.72 5.15
C THR A 17 -6.32 -12.09 6.53
N SER A 18 -7.14 -12.55 7.46
CA SER A 18 -7.22 -12.00 8.82
C SER A 18 -6.88 -13.09 9.86
N PRO A 19 -5.99 -12.78 10.80
CA PRO A 19 -5.08 -11.65 10.83
C PRO A 19 -3.83 -11.90 9.97
N ARG A 20 -2.99 -10.86 9.77
CA ARG A 20 -1.63 -11.08 9.25
C ARG A 20 -0.82 -11.91 10.26
N ASN A 21 0.17 -12.65 9.78
CA ASN A 21 0.96 -13.55 10.63
C ASN A 21 2.35 -12.99 11.00
N HIS A 22 2.62 -11.73 10.73
CA HIS A 22 3.91 -11.10 10.97
C HIS A 22 3.73 -9.64 11.39
N LYS A 23 4.70 -9.10 12.14
CA LYS A 23 4.76 -7.66 12.41
C LYS A 23 4.98 -6.87 11.11
N ILE A 24 4.54 -5.61 11.10
CA ILE A 24 4.75 -4.72 9.97
C ILE A 24 6.18 -4.16 10.04
N ASP A 25 6.98 -4.47 9.03
CA ASP A 25 8.35 -4.00 8.88
C ASP A 25 8.72 -3.64 7.44
N THR A 26 7.74 -3.64 6.54
CA THR A 26 7.93 -3.40 5.11
C THR A 26 6.83 -2.47 4.58
N ILE A 27 7.15 -1.64 3.61
CA ILE A 27 6.19 -0.87 2.82
C ILE A 27 6.28 -1.33 1.37
N THR A 28 5.15 -1.68 0.76
CA THR A 28 5.07 -2.02 -0.66
C THR A 28 4.23 -0.97 -1.38
N ILE A 29 4.81 -0.33 -2.38
CA ILE A 29 4.17 0.74 -3.15
C ILE A 29 4.03 0.30 -4.60
N HIS A 30 2.80 0.32 -5.12
CA HIS A 30 2.49 0.03 -6.51
C HIS A 30 1.87 1.25 -7.19
N CYS A 31 2.15 1.40 -8.48
CA CYS A 31 1.44 2.31 -9.36
C CYS A 31 0.17 1.64 -9.88
N VAL A 32 -0.97 2.32 -9.79
CA VAL A 32 -2.24 1.81 -10.30
C VAL A 32 -2.26 1.74 -11.83
N VAL A 33 -1.40 2.53 -12.47
CA VAL A 33 -1.42 2.72 -13.94
C VAL A 33 -2.77 3.30 -14.40
N GLY A 34 -3.22 4.34 -13.68
CA GLY A 34 -4.44 5.08 -13.94
C GLY A 34 -4.59 6.23 -12.96
N GLN A 35 -5.07 7.36 -13.44
CA GLN A 35 -5.38 8.53 -12.63
C GLN A 35 -6.77 8.35 -12.03
N CYS A 36 -6.87 7.56 -10.98
CA CYS A 36 -8.13 7.17 -10.36
C CYS A 36 -8.35 7.81 -8.99
N SER A 37 -9.62 7.81 -8.57
CA SER A 37 -10.03 8.22 -7.22
C SER A 37 -9.92 7.06 -6.23
N VAL A 38 -9.97 7.37 -4.94
CA VAL A 38 -10.03 6.35 -3.88
C VAL A 38 -11.30 5.51 -3.95
N GLU A 39 -12.41 6.09 -4.42
CA GLU A 39 -13.67 5.38 -4.65
C GLU A 39 -13.53 4.34 -5.78
N THR A 40 -12.85 4.71 -6.86
CA THR A 40 -12.55 3.77 -7.97
C THR A 40 -11.71 2.60 -7.48
N LEU A 41 -10.69 2.83 -6.69
CA LEU A 41 -9.89 1.75 -6.08
C LEU A 41 -10.75 0.83 -5.21
N GLY A 42 -11.64 1.42 -4.39
CA GLY A 42 -12.59 0.64 -3.59
C GLY A 42 -13.49 -0.25 -4.45
N ASN A 43 -13.99 0.27 -5.57
CA ASN A 43 -14.80 -0.50 -6.52
C ASN A 43 -14.00 -1.65 -7.18
N ILE A 44 -12.72 -1.43 -7.45
CA ILE A 44 -11.83 -2.45 -8.03
C ILE A 44 -11.62 -3.61 -7.04
N PHE A 45 -11.43 -3.31 -5.75
CA PHE A 45 -11.13 -4.31 -4.73
C PHE A 45 -12.36 -4.95 -4.08
N ALA A 46 -13.55 -4.44 -4.33
CA ALA A 46 -14.79 -4.93 -3.70
C ALA A 46 -15.23 -6.33 -4.15
N PRO A 47 -15.17 -6.70 -5.45
CA PRO A 47 -15.62 -8.02 -5.86
C PRO A 47 -14.68 -9.13 -5.36
N THR A 48 -15.25 -10.22 -4.84
CA THR A 48 -14.45 -11.39 -4.44
C THR A 48 -13.70 -12.01 -5.62
N SER A 49 -14.27 -11.91 -6.81
CA SER A 49 -13.66 -12.39 -8.07
C SER A 49 -12.35 -11.66 -8.42
N ARG A 50 -12.13 -10.45 -7.89
CA ARG A 50 -10.90 -9.69 -8.16
C ARG A 50 -9.67 -10.39 -7.60
N GLN A 51 -9.77 -11.07 -6.46
CA GLN A 51 -8.68 -11.78 -5.79
C GLN A 51 -7.45 -10.88 -5.55
N ALA A 52 -7.68 -9.58 -5.35
CA ALA A 52 -6.64 -8.59 -5.10
C ALA A 52 -7.16 -7.46 -4.23
N SER A 53 -6.26 -6.85 -3.46
CA SER A 53 -6.53 -5.69 -2.61
C SER A 53 -5.22 -5.01 -2.21
N SER A 54 -5.32 -3.82 -1.59
CA SER A 54 -4.22 -3.18 -0.87
C SER A 54 -4.71 -2.69 0.49
N ASN A 55 -3.79 -2.45 1.41
CA ASN A 55 -4.16 -1.82 2.69
C ASN A 55 -4.66 -0.41 2.44
N TYR A 56 -3.90 0.40 1.72
CA TYR A 56 -4.23 1.77 1.42
C TYR A 56 -4.17 2.06 -0.08
N GLY A 57 -4.79 3.15 -0.47
CA GLY A 57 -4.64 3.76 -1.78
C GLY A 57 -4.52 5.26 -1.67
N VAL A 58 -3.84 5.87 -2.63
CA VAL A 58 -3.73 7.32 -2.77
C VAL A 58 -4.33 7.71 -4.10
N GLY A 59 -5.39 8.53 -4.06
CA GLY A 59 -6.10 8.99 -5.24
C GLY A 59 -5.39 10.14 -5.94
N VAL A 60 -5.85 10.42 -7.16
CA VAL A 60 -5.33 11.50 -8.00
C VAL A 60 -5.41 12.89 -7.34
N ASP A 61 -6.35 13.08 -6.44
CA ASP A 61 -6.58 14.31 -5.67
C ASP A 61 -5.82 14.37 -4.34
N GLY A 62 -5.05 13.35 -4.01
CA GLY A 62 -4.30 13.25 -2.76
C GLY A 62 -5.11 12.72 -1.58
N ARG A 63 -6.36 12.28 -1.78
CA ARG A 63 -7.13 11.61 -0.72
C ARG A 63 -6.58 10.21 -0.48
N ILE A 64 -6.70 9.73 0.76
CA ILE A 64 -6.21 8.41 1.19
C ILE A 64 -7.40 7.51 1.45
N GLY A 65 -7.41 6.34 0.80
CA GLY A 65 -8.38 5.28 1.01
C GLY A 65 -7.80 4.13 1.83
N MET A 66 -8.64 3.44 2.59
CA MET A 66 -8.30 2.18 3.26
C MET A 66 -9.22 1.06 2.78
N TYR A 67 -8.63 -0.05 2.35
CA TYR A 67 -9.36 -1.20 1.80
C TYR A 67 -9.11 -2.48 2.57
N VAL A 68 -8.00 -2.56 3.29
CA VAL A 68 -7.69 -3.63 4.24
C VAL A 68 -7.06 -2.99 5.47
N GLU A 69 -7.56 -3.32 6.65
CA GLU A 69 -7.00 -2.81 7.91
C GLU A 69 -5.56 -3.30 8.12
N GLU A 70 -4.75 -2.52 8.83
CA GLU A 70 -3.33 -2.88 9.04
C GLU A 70 -3.14 -4.19 9.83
N LYS A 71 -4.11 -4.59 10.64
CA LYS A 71 -4.09 -5.88 11.34
C LYS A 71 -4.23 -7.09 10.40
N ASP A 72 -4.69 -6.88 9.17
CA ASP A 72 -4.95 -7.91 8.18
C ASP A 72 -3.95 -7.82 7.02
N ARG A 73 -3.76 -8.95 6.35
CA ARG A 73 -2.92 -9.05 5.16
C ARG A 73 -3.75 -8.72 3.91
N SER A 74 -3.31 -7.75 3.13
CA SER A 74 -3.84 -7.52 1.78
C SER A 74 -3.36 -8.60 0.79
N TRP A 75 -3.97 -8.67 -0.37
CA TRP A 75 -3.56 -9.51 -1.49
C TRP A 75 -3.05 -8.61 -2.63
N CYS A 76 -1.86 -8.05 -2.46
CA CYS A 76 -1.35 -7.00 -3.34
C CYS A 76 -0.21 -7.48 -4.25
N SER A 77 0.80 -8.11 -3.68
CA SER A 77 2.06 -8.38 -4.40
C SER A 77 2.13 -9.79 -5.01
N SER A 78 1.09 -10.58 -4.93
CA SER A 78 1.10 -12.02 -5.26
C SER A 78 2.15 -12.83 -4.47
N ASN A 79 2.62 -12.28 -3.38
CA ASN A 79 3.60 -12.90 -2.49
C ASN A 79 3.13 -12.78 -1.04
N ALA A 80 2.60 -13.88 -0.52
CA ALA A 80 2.03 -13.91 0.82
C ALA A 80 3.05 -13.57 1.92
N ALA A 81 4.31 -13.96 1.75
CA ALA A 81 5.36 -13.64 2.71
C ALA A 81 5.64 -12.14 2.76
N ASN A 82 5.68 -11.47 1.61
CA ASN A 82 5.78 -10.02 1.55
C ASN A 82 4.55 -9.35 2.16
N ASP A 83 3.36 -9.73 1.72
CA ASP A 83 2.11 -9.06 2.13
C ASP A 83 1.80 -9.25 3.63
N ASN A 84 2.27 -10.31 4.25
CA ASN A 84 2.18 -10.48 5.70
C ASN A 84 3.06 -9.49 6.48
N ARG A 85 4.17 -9.05 5.91
CA ARG A 85 5.11 -8.10 6.52
C ARG A 85 4.83 -6.65 6.13
N ALA A 86 4.18 -6.44 4.98
CA ALA A 86 4.06 -5.13 4.36
C ALA A 86 2.72 -4.46 4.66
N ILE A 87 2.78 -3.13 4.80
CA ILE A 87 1.65 -2.29 4.44
C ILE A 87 1.77 -2.00 2.94
N THR A 88 0.73 -2.33 2.20
CA THR A 88 0.68 -2.18 0.75
C THR A 88 -0.12 -0.94 0.37
N ILE A 89 0.37 -0.18 -0.60
CA ILE A 89 -0.22 1.09 -1.02
C ILE A 89 -0.30 1.12 -2.55
N GLU A 90 -1.48 1.34 -3.09
CA GLU A 90 -1.72 1.60 -4.51
C GLU A 90 -1.83 3.10 -4.75
N VAL A 91 -1.03 3.65 -5.66
CA VAL A 91 -0.95 5.09 -5.91
C VAL A 91 -1.41 5.42 -7.33
N ALA A 92 -2.33 6.37 -7.47
CA ALA A 92 -2.76 6.89 -8.77
C ALA A 92 -1.56 7.40 -9.58
N SER A 93 -1.47 6.98 -10.82
CA SER A 93 -0.34 7.29 -11.70
C SER A 93 -0.77 7.39 -13.15
N ASP A 94 0.12 7.94 -14.00
CA ASP A 94 -0.10 7.96 -15.44
C ASP A 94 -0.21 6.53 -16.01
N THR A 95 -0.86 6.43 -17.16
CA THR A 95 -1.09 5.14 -17.85
C THR A 95 0.08 4.71 -18.72
N THR A 96 1.03 5.63 -18.98
CA THR A 96 2.20 5.40 -19.81
C THR A 96 3.48 5.65 -19.04
N HIS A 97 4.57 4.99 -19.46
CA HIS A 97 5.90 5.21 -18.86
C HIS A 97 6.26 6.71 -18.86
N PRO A 98 6.78 7.27 -17.77
CA PRO A 98 7.30 6.62 -16.56
C PRO A 98 6.26 6.37 -15.45
N TYR A 99 4.98 6.35 -15.74
CA TYR A 99 3.89 6.13 -14.76
C TYR A 99 3.93 7.14 -13.63
N ALA A 100 4.07 8.42 -13.99
CA ALA A 100 4.28 9.51 -13.05
C ALA A 100 3.12 9.65 -12.05
N VAL A 101 3.47 9.96 -10.82
CA VAL A 101 2.57 10.30 -9.73
C VAL A 101 2.54 11.82 -9.62
N ASN A 102 1.33 12.42 -9.58
CA ASN A 102 1.23 13.87 -9.48
C ASN A 102 1.63 14.40 -8.10
N ALA A 103 1.82 15.72 -8.00
CA ALA A 103 2.31 16.36 -6.78
C ALA A 103 1.40 16.14 -5.56
N LYS A 104 0.08 16.16 -5.74
CA LYS A 104 -0.89 15.94 -4.64
C LYS A 104 -0.84 14.51 -4.11
N ALA A 105 -0.84 13.53 -5.02
CA ALA A 105 -0.76 12.12 -4.66
C ALA A 105 0.60 11.81 -4.02
N TYR A 106 1.68 12.38 -4.54
CA TYR A 106 3.03 12.19 -3.99
C TYR A 106 3.15 12.74 -2.56
N ALA A 107 2.64 13.96 -2.31
CA ALA A 107 2.64 14.56 -0.98
C ALA A 107 1.84 13.71 0.02
N ALA A 108 0.66 13.22 -0.36
CA ALA A 108 -0.16 12.35 0.47
C ALA A 108 0.53 11.00 0.74
N LEU A 109 1.20 10.45 -0.26
CA LEU A 109 1.98 9.21 -0.11
C LEU A 109 3.11 9.39 0.92
N LEU A 110 3.85 10.49 0.87
CA LEU A 110 4.91 10.78 1.85
C LEU A 110 4.36 10.88 3.27
N ASP A 111 3.24 11.56 3.45
CA ASP A 111 2.60 11.69 4.76
C ASP A 111 2.14 10.33 5.28
N LEU A 112 1.51 9.53 4.44
CA LEU A 112 1.03 8.19 4.80
C LEU A 112 2.18 7.25 5.17
N VAL A 113 3.24 7.20 4.37
CA VAL A 113 4.42 6.36 4.63
C VAL A 113 5.09 6.78 5.94
N THR A 114 5.23 8.09 6.18
CA THR A 114 5.79 8.62 7.42
C THR A 114 4.96 8.19 8.64
N ASP A 115 3.64 8.29 8.55
CA ASP A 115 2.73 7.88 9.61
C ASP A 115 2.83 6.37 9.89
N ILE A 116 2.81 5.54 8.85
CA ILE A 116 2.95 4.08 9.00
C ILE A 116 4.28 3.73 9.66
N CYS A 117 5.37 4.31 9.20
CA CYS A 117 6.71 4.06 9.76
C CYS A 117 6.78 4.45 11.22
N ARG A 118 6.25 5.62 11.58
CA ARG A 118 6.25 6.10 12.98
C ARG A 118 5.47 5.16 13.89
N ARG A 119 4.28 4.75 13.50
CA ARG A 119 3.42 3.88 14.31
C ARG A 119 3.95 2.44 14.43
N ASN A 120 4.75 1.98 13.48
CA ASN A 120 5.30 0.63 13.47
C ASN A 120 6.80 0.57 13.85
N GLY A 121 7.37 1.66 14.35
CA GLY A 121 8.76 1.70 14.80
C GLY A 121 9.81 1.53 13.70
N ILE A 122 9.44 1.84 12.45
CA ILE A 122 10.36 1.80 11.31
C ILE A 122 11.09 3.14 11.24
N LYS A 123 12.35 3.17 11.67
CA LYS A 123 13.13 4.41 11.76
C LYS A 123 13.85 4.77 10.47
N LYS A 124 14.08 3.79 9.60
CA LYS A 124 14.80 3.96 8.34
C LYS A 124 14.23 3.01 7.29
N LEU A 125 13.95 3.54 6.11
CA LEU A 125 13.63 2.75 4.94
C LEU A 125 14.90 2.50 4.12
N VAL A 126 15.10 1.25 3.72
CA VAL A 126 16.21 0.84 2.87
C VAL A 126 15.64 0.44 1.51
N TRP A 127 16.20 1.02 0.46
CA TRP A 127 15.81 0.72 -0.91
C TRP A 127 17.05 0.39 -1.75
N SER A 128 16.89 -0.52 -2.71
CA SER A 128 17.96 -0.89 -3.63
C SER A 128 17.41 -1.07 -5.04
N THR A 129 18.23 -0.76 -6.04
CA THR A 129 17.96 -1.07 -7.45
C THR A 129 18.11 -2.56 -7.75
N SER A 130 18.85 -3.30 -6.93
CA SER A 130 19.03 -4.74 -7.07
C SER A 130 17.81 -5.51 -6.57
N LYS A 131 17.21 -6.33 -7.43
CA LYS A 131 16.11 -7.21 -7.06
C LYS A 131 16.49 -8.19 -5.94
N ASN A 132 17.69 -8.77 -6.02
CA ASN A 132 18.16 -9.73 -5.02
C ASN A 132 18.35 -9.09 -3.65
N GLU A 133 18.92 -7.89 -3.59
CA GLU A 133 19.04 -7.16 -2.33
C GLU A 133 17.68 -6.82 -1.75
N ARG A 134 16.71 -6.36 -2.56
CA ARG A 134 15.34 -6.07 -2.08
C ARG A 134 14.64 -7.29 -1.51
N VAL A 135 14.84 -8.45 -2.10
CA VAL A 135 14.20 -9.72 -1.68
C VAL A 135 14.88 -10.32 -0.45
N ASN A 136 16.19 -10.17 -0.32
CA ASN A 136 17.01 -10.86 0.69
C ASN A 136 17.38 -9.99 1.90
N GLN A 137 17.12 -8.69 1.84
CA GLN A 137 17.36 -7.83 3.00
C GLN A 137 16.51 -8.24 4.20
N ASP A 138 17.13 -8.16 5.38
CA ASP A 138 16.45 -8.15 6.66
C ASP A 138 15.57 -6.89 6.67
N ARG A 139 14.32 -7.10 6.33
CA ARG A 139 13.51 -6.12 5.59
C ARG A 139 13.06 -4.93 6.44
N LYS A 140 13.68 -3.81 6.19
CA LYS A 140 13.14 -2.46 6.39
C LYS A 140 13.10 -1.78 5.02
N SER A 141 12.46 -2.43 4.03
CA SER A 141 12.57 -2.01 2.64
C SER A 141 11.25 -1.50 2.08
N VAL A 142 11.38 -0.55 1.17
CA VAL A 142 10.31 -0.22 0.21
C VAL A 142 10.43 -1.21 -0.97
N VAL A 143 9.39 -1.94 -1.20
CA VAL A 143 9.29 -2.85 -2.34
C VAL A 143 8.21 -2.38 -3.28
#